data_1921fee027c4a777209b847a6a5d8935
#
_entry.id   1921fee027c4a777209b847a6a5d8935
#
_cell.length_a   1.000
_cell.length_b   1.000
_cell.length_c   1.000
_cell.angle_alpha   90.00
_cell.angle_beta   90.00
_cell.angle_gamma   90.00
#
_symmetry.space_group_name_H-M   'P 1'
#
loop_
_entity.id
_entity.type
_entity.pdbx_description
1 polymer ?
#
loop_
_entity_poly.entity_id
_entity_poly.type
_entity_poly.pdbx_seq_one_letter_code
_entity_poly.pdbx_strand_id
1 'polypeptide(L)'
;MTLSFEAFPPKKDSDFDSVATAVEKIAQLKPDFMSVTYGAGGGTSTYTSQIAQIVQAQGVTALAHLTCVSSDRERIHHELDALKEAGIENILALRGDYPEGYDPAAPRDFRYAYELVKE
;
A
#
# COMPACT_ATOMS: atom_id res chain seq x y z
N MET A 1 19.75 5.17 15.07
CA MET A 1 19.54 4.24 13.95
C MET A 1 18.06 3.95 13.79
N THR A 2 17.55 4.03 12.58
CA THR A 2 16.16 3.69 12.27
C THR A 2 16.08 2.29 11.71
N LEU A 3 15.21 1.46 12.27
CA LEU A 3 14.96 0.11 11.77
C LEU A 3 13.56 0.04 11.19
N SER A 4 13.45 -0.45 9.96
CA SER A 4 12.16 -0.66 9.30
C SER A 4 12.15 -1.99 8.56
N PHE A 5 10.95 -2.51 8.35
CA PHE A 5 10.70 -3.70 7.55
C PHE A 5 9.65 -3.38 6.50
N GLU A 6 9.69 -4.09 5.40
CA GLU A 6 8.71 -3.96 4.33
C GLU A 6 7.89 -5.23 4.23
N ALA A 7 6.57 -5.11 4.25
CA ALA A 7 5.65 -6.21 4.13
C ALA A 7 5.00 -6.20 2.75
N PHE A 8 4.80 -7.38 2.19
CA PHE A 8 4.13 -7.57 0.91
C PHE A 8 2.74 -8.15 1.15
N PRO A 9 1.67 -7.49 0.66
CA PRO A 9 0.33 -8.04 0.82
C PRO A 9 0.18 -9.39 0.12
N PRO A 10 -0.73 -10.25 0.60
CA PRO A 10 -0.98 -11.53 -0.05
C PRO A 10 -1.59 -11.33 -1.44
N LYS A 11 -1.32 -12.26 -2.34
CA LYS A 11 -1.93 -12.27 -3.68
C LYS A 11 -3.26 -12.98 -3.70
N LYS A 12 -3.55 -13.78 -2.70
CA LYS A 12 -4.78 -14.59 -2.57
C LYS A 12 -5.30 -14.51 -1.16
N ASP A 13 -6.61 -14.66 -1.01
CA ASP A 13 -7.25 -14.72 0.31
C ASP A 13 -6.69 -15.85 1.17
N SER A 14 -6.36 -16.99 0.56
CA SER A 14 -5.82 -18.15 1.28
C SER A 14 -4.47 -17.88 1.92
N ASP A 15 -3.71 -16.89 1.45
CA ASP A 15 -2.41 -16.51 1.99
C ASP A 15 -2.49 -15.41 3.05
N PHE A 16 -3.67 -14.82 3.24
CA PHE A 16 -3.84 -13.67 4.13
C PHE A 16 -3.41 -13.96 5.56
N ASP A 17 -3.85 -15.09 6.13
CA ASP A 17 -3.54 -15.43 7.51
C ASP A 17 -2.04 -15.65 7.73
N SER A 18 -1.37 -16.24 6.75
CA SER A 18 0.09 -16.44 6.80
C SER A 18 0.84 -15.11 6.82
N VAL A 19 0.43 -14.17 5.96
CA VAL A 19 1.03 -12.84 5.89
C VAL A 19 0.73 -12.06 7.17
N ALA A 20 -0.50 -12.08 7.66
CA ALA A 20 -0.89 -11.41 8.89
C ALA A 20 -0.09 -11.92 10.09
N THR A 21 0.10 -13.23 10.21
CA THR A 21 0.89 -13.82 11.29
C THR A 21 2.36 -13.39 11.21
N ALA A 22 2.94 -13.39 10.00
CA ALA A 22 4.32 -12.96 9.80
C ALA A 22 4.50 -11.48 10.18
N VAL A 23 3.56 -10.62 9.77
CA VAL A 23 3.59 -9.20 10.10
C VAL A 23 3.51 -8.98 11.61
N GLU A 24 2.63 -9.70 12.30
CA GLU A 24 2.52 -9.61 13.75
C GLU A 24 3.82 -10.00 14.45
N LYS A 25 4.48 -11.07 14.00
CA LYS A 25 5.76 -11.52 14.57
C LYS A 25 6.87 -10.48 14.37
N ILE A 26 6.95 -9.89 13.17
CA ILE A 26 7.95 -8.87 12.87
C ILE A 26 7.68 -7.60 13.69
N ALA A 27 6.43 -7.23 13.85
CA ALA A 27 6.04 -6.06 14.64
C ALA A 27 6.46 -6.19 16.11
N GLN A 28 6.57 -7.40 16.64
CA GLN A 28 7.05 -7.64 18.00
C GLN A 28 8.51 -7.23 18.20
N LEU A 29 9.28 -7.10 17.15
CA LEU A 29 10.66 -6.59 17.19
C LEU A 29 10.69 -5.07 17.39
N LYS A 30 9.55 -4.41 17.38
CA LYS A 30 9.36 -2.97 17.59
C LYS A 30 10.19 -2.11 16.63
N PRO A 31 10.04 -2.30 15.31
CA PRO A 31 10.68 -1.41 14.35
C PRO A 31 10.13 0.00 14.47
N ASP A 32 10.86 0.98 13.94
CA ASP A 32 10.40 2.38 13.94
C ASP A 32 9.18 2.56 13.05
N PHE A 33 9.13 1.86 11.92
CA PHE A 33 7.93 1.78 11.08
C PHE A 33 7.99 0.51 10.22
N MET A 34 6.84 0.15 9.65
CA MET A 34 6.74 -0.91 8.65
C MET A 34 6.02 -0.38 7.42
N SER A 35 6.63 -0.55 6.26
CA SER A 35 5.97 -0.21 5.01
C SER A 35 5.20 -1.42 4.46
N VAL A 36 4.10 -1.14 3.78
CA VAL A 36 3.27 -2.17 3.14
C VAL A 36 3.17 -1.84 1.67
N THR A 37 3.64 -2.74 0.81
CA THR A 37 3.66 -2.49 -0.63
C THR A 37 2.26 -2.52 -1.22
N TYR A 38 2.11 -1.90 -2.39
CA TYR A 38 0.87 -1.87 -3.15
C TYR A 38 0.98 -2.83 -4.33
N GLY A 39 0.06 -3.77 -4.44
CA GLY A 39 0.10 -4.77 -5.50
C GLY A 39 -0.21 -4.18 -6.87
N ALA A 40 0.52 -4.62 -7.88
CA ALA A 40 0.38 -4.15 -9.26
C ALA A 40 -0.86 -4.67 -9.98
N GLY A 41 -1.58 -5.62 -9.42
CA GLY A 41 -2.78 -6.19 -10.02
C GLY A 41 -4.03 -5.73 -9.28
N GLY A 42 -5.07 -5.39 -9.99
CA GLY A 42 -6.28 -4.75 -9.49
C GLY A 42 -7.02 -5.41 -8.32
N GLY A 43 -6.57 -6.55 -7.81
CA GLY A 43 -7.20 -7.21 -6.68
C GLY A 43 -6.47 -7.10 -5.34
N THR A 44 -5.27 -6.51 -5.31
CA THR A 44 -4.43 -6.54 -4.10
C THR A 44 -4.44 -5.25 -3.28
N SER A 45 -5.03 -4.19 -3.80
CA SER A 45 -5.10 -2.91 -3.10
C SER A 45 -5.85 -3.00 -1.77
N THR A 46 -6.90 -3.80 -1.70
CA THR A 46 -7.66 -4.02 -0.48
C THR A 46 -6.80 -4.61 0.63
N TYR A 47 -5.89 -5.51 0.28
CA TYR A 47 -5.02 -6.13 1.26
C TYR A 47 -3.99 -5.18 1.83
N THR A 48 -3.54 -4.18 1.05
CA THR A 48 -2.59 -3.18 1.54
C THR A 48 -3.15 -2.47 2.77
N SER A 49 -4.38 -1.98 2.71
CA SER A 49 -5.00 -1.30 3.85
C SER A 49 -5.23 -2.24 5.03
N GLN A 50 -5.61 -3.48 4.79
CA GLN A 50 -5.82 -4.47 5.85
C GLN A 50 -4.52 -4.83 6.57
N ILE A 51 -3.43 -5.06 5.83
CA ILE A 51 -2.12 -5.36 6.43
C ILE A 51 -1.58 -4.14 7.17
N ALA A 52 -1.72 -2.94 6.61
CA ALA A 52 -1.33 -1.71 7.28
C ALA A 52 -2.08 -1.52 8.60
N GLN A 53 -3.36 -1.86 8.63
CA GLN A 53 -4.18 -1.80 9.85
C GLN A 53 -3.66 -2.78 10.91
N ILE A 54 -3.24 -3.98 10.51
CA ILE A 54 -2.63 -4.96 11.42
C ILE A 54 -1.34 -4.39 12.03
N VAL A 55 -0.50 -3.77 11.22
CA VAL A 55 0.73 -3.12 11.71
C VAL A 55 0.40 -2.05 12.75
N GLN A 56 -0.57 -1.19 12.48
CA GLN A 56 -0.99 -0.14 13.42
C GLN A 56 -1.52 -0.74 14.72
N ALA A 57 -2.26 -1.84 14.64
CA ALA A 57 -2.83 -2.51 15.82
C ALA A 57 -1.74 -3.06 16.73
N GLN A 58 -0.54 -3.33 16.22
CA GLN A 58 0.60 -3.78 17.00
C GLN A 58 1.39 -2.63 17.64
N GLY A 59 0.93 -1.40 17.46
CA GLY A 59 1.62 -0.22 17.99
C GLY A 59 2.80 0.27 17.14
N VAL A 60 2.93 -0.22 15.92
CA VAL A 60 3.99 0.17 14.98
C VAL A 60 3.39 1.12 13.94
N THR A 61 4.12 2.17 13.58
CA THR A 61 3.68 3.09 12.52
C THR A 61 3.67 2.38 11.17
N ALA A 62 2.53 2.41 10.50
CA ALA A 62 2.39 1.85 9.15
C ALA A 62 2.62 2.94 8.09
N LEU A 63 3.40 2.60 7.07
CA LEU A 63 3.60 3.42 5.87
C LEU A 63 3.03 2.66 4.68
N ALA A 64 1.86 3.07 4.21
CA ALA A 64 1.21 2.39 3.09
C ALA A 64 1.74 2.94 1.76
N HIS A 65 2.12 2.05 0.85
CA HIS A 65 2.44 2.44 -0.52
C HIS A 65 1.14 2.63 -1.30
N LEU A 66 1.12 3.61 -2.19
CA LEU A 66 0.00 3.84 -3.09
C LEU A 66 0.56 4.21 -4.46
N THR A 67 0.20 3.42 -5.48
CA THR A 67 0.65 3.64 -6.85
C THR A 67 -0.48 4.20 -7.71
N CYS A 68 -0.13 5.03 -8.69
CA CYS A 68 -1.11 5.72 -9.52
C CYS A 68 -1.13 5.29 -10.99
N VAL A 69 -0.16 4.50 -11.43
CA VAL A 69 0.03 4.21 -12.87
C VAL A 69 -1.18 3.55 -13.54
N SER A 70 -1.87 2.67 -12.83
CA SER A 70 -3.02 1.93 -13.36
C SER A 70 -4.34 2.32 -12.70
N SER A 71 -4.37 3.45 -12.00
CA SER A 71 -5.56 3.90 -11.28
C SER A 71 -6.05 5.23 -11.83
N ASP A 72 -7.37 5.42 -11.85
CA ASP A 72 -7.97 6.71 -12.12
C ASP A 72 -8.14 7.50 -10.82
N ARG A 73 -8.60 8.74 -10.95
CA ARG A 73 -8.79 9.62 -9.79
C ARG A 73 -9.80 9.08 -8.80
N GLU A 74 -10.91 8.53 -9.29
CA GLU A 74 -11.95 7.95 -8.44
C GLU A 74 -11.40 6.80 -7.60
N ARG A 75 -10.63 5.91 -8.20
CA ARG A 75 -10.02 4.80 -7.48
C ARG A 75 -9.02 5.28 -6.44
N ILE A 76 -8.21 6.27 -6.78
CA ILE A 76 -7.24 6.85 -5.84
C ILE A 76 -7.96 7.44 -4.63
N HIS A 77 -9.04 8.19 -4.84
CA HIS A 77 -9.82 8.72 -3.72
C HIS A 77 -10.44 7.62 -2.87
N HIS A 78 -10.92 6.56 -3.49
CA HIS A 78 -11.45 5.40 -2.77
C HIS A 78 -10.39 4.75 -1.88
N GLU A 79 -9.18 4.56 -2.41
CA GLU A 79 -8.07 3.97 -1.65
C GLU A 79 -7.61 4.89 -0.51
N LEU A 80 -7.54 6.19 -0.76
CA LEU A 80 -7.19 7.17 0.27
C LEU A 80 -8.21 7.19 1.40
N ASP A 81 -9.49 7.13 1.07
CA ASP A 81 -10.55 7.07 2.07
C ASP A 81 -10.46 5.80 2.91
N ALA A 82 -10.19 4.65 2.28
CA ALA A 82 -10.02 3.39 2.98
C ALA A 82 -8.83 3.43 3.96
N LEU A 83 -7.71 4.01 3.55
CA LEU A 83 -6.54 4.18 4.40
C LEU A 83 -6.83 5.13 5.57
N LYS A 84 -7.53 6.22 5.30
CA LYS A 84 -7.92 7.19 6.32
C LYS A 84 -8.84 6.55 7.36
N GLU A 85 -9.83 5.79 6.92
CA GLU A 85 -10.74 5.06 7.83
C GLU A 85 -10.01 4.03 8.67
N ALA A 86 -8.95 3.42 8.12
CA ALA A 86 -8.11 2.47 8.85
C ALA A 86 -7.15 3.14 9.83
N GLY A 87 -7.10 4.46 9.88
CA GLY A 87 -6.21 5.20 10.76
C GLY A 87 -4.77 5.33 10.26
N ILE A 88 -4.55 5.09 8.98
CA ILE A 88 -3.21 5.18 8.37
C ILE A 88 -2.92 6.64 8.02
N GLU A 89 -1.86 7.18 8.60
CA GLU A 89 -1.49 8.59 8.45
C GLU A 89 -0.31 8.81 7.49
N ASN A 90 0.43 7.75 7.18
CA ASN A 90 1.66 7.86 6.38
C ASN A 90 1.51 7.08 5.08
N ILE A 91 1.69 7.76 3.97
CA ILE A 91 1.53 7.19 2.63
C ILE A 91 2.76 7.52 1.80
N LEU A 92 3.32 6.50 1.15
CA LEU A 92 4.38 6.69 0.15
C LEU A 92 3.73 6.70 -1.23
N ALA A 93 3.68 7.87 -1.84
CA ALA A 93 3.11 8.04 -3.17
C ALA A 93 4.11 7.61 -4.24
N LEU A 94 3.71 6.69 -5.09
CA LEU A 94 4.56 6.12 -6.13
C LEU A 94 3.82 6.13 -7.47
N ARG A 95 4.56 6.24 -8.56
CA ARG A 95 3.97 6.00 -9.88
C ARG A 95 3.61 4.52 -10.03
N GLY A 96 4.50 3.64 -9.63
CA GLY A 96 4.42 2.22 -9.87
C GLY A 96 5.01 1.83 -11.23
N ASP A 97 5.12 0.52 -11.47
CA ASP A 97 5.62 -0.01 -12.73
C ASP A 97 4.49 -0.13 -13.74
N TYR A 98 4.81 0.05 -15.03
CA TYR A 98 3.83 -0.16 -16.09
C TYR A 98 3.46 -1.64 -16.17
N PRO A 99 2.15 -1.97 -16.13
CA PRO A 99 1.72 -3.36 -16.33
C PRO A 99 2.06 -3.83 -17.74
N GLU A 100 2.15 -5.15 -17.90
CA GLU A 100 2.36 -5.74 -19.22
C GLU A 100 1.24 -5.31 -20.17
N GLY A 101 1.61 -4.93 -21.40
CA GLY A 101 0.66 -4.45 -22.40
C GLY A 101 0.18 -3.03 -22.19
N TYR A 102 0.70 -2.33 -21.19
CA TYR A 102 0.32 -0.95 -20.91
C TYR A 102 0.93 0.02 -21.92
N ASP A 103 0.11 0.95 -22.44
CA ASP A 103 0.56 1.98 -23.37
C ASP A 103 0.92 3.26 -22.58
N PRO A 104 2.21 3.63 -22.48
CA PRO A 104 2.61 4.84 -21.75
C PRO A 104 2.06 6.14 -22.35
N ALA A 105 1.66 6.13 -23.61
CA ALA A 105 1.09 7.29 -24.29
C ALA A 105 -0.43 7.41 -24.08
N ALA A 106 -1.10 6.39 -23.53
CA ALA A 106 -2.54 6.44 -23.30
C ALA A 106 -2.90 7.53 -22.30
N PRO A 107 -4.03 8.23 -22.47
CA PRO A 107 -4.49 9.22 -21.49
C PRO A 107 -4.74 8.58 -20.12
N ARG A 108 -4.36 9.28 -19.05
CA ARG A 108 -4.59 8.84 -17.68
C ARG A 108 -4.58 10.03 -16.73
N ASP A 109 -5.22 9.86 -15.57
CA ASP A 109 -5.35 10.94 -14.59
C ASP A 109 -4.02 11.29 -13.92
N PHE A 110 -3.16 10.29 -13.70
CA PHE A 110 -1.87 10.49 -13.07
C PHE A 110 -0.74 9.88 -13.91
N ARG A 111 0.25 10.67 -14.25
CA ARG A 111 1.45 10.21 -14.96
C ARG A 111 2.63 9.99 -14.03
N TYR A 112 2.71 10.79 -12.96
CA TYR A 112 3.86 10.81 -12.06
C TYR A 112 3.39 10.86 -10.61
N ALA A 113 4.26 10.40 -9.72
CA ALA A 113 3.96 10.37 -8.29
C ALA A 113 3.65 11.76 -7.72
N TYR A 114 4.27 12.82 -8.20
CA TYR A 114 4.02 14.14 -7.67
C TYR A 114 2.58 14.62 -7.92
N GLU A 115 1.95 14.14 -8.98
CA GLU A 115 0.54 14.43 -9.24
C GLU A 115 -0.37 13.76 -8.20
N LEU A 116 0.01 12.56 -7.75
CA LEU A 116 -0.69 11.87 -6.68
C LEU A 116 -0.54 12.61 -5.35
N VAL A 117 0.62 13.14 -5.06
CA VAL A 117 0.88 13.89 -3.82
C VAL A 117 -0.04 15.11 -3.69
N LYS A 118 -0.40 15.73 -4.79
CA LYS A 118 -1.29 16.89 -4.80
C LYS A 118 -2.76 16.53 -4.56
N GLU A 119 -3.10 15.27 -4.68
CA GLU A 119 -4.47 14.80 -4.49
C GLU A 119 -4.78 14.52 -3.01
#